data_61fc2b894684cca59c20235a254afc76
#
_entry.id   61fc2b894684cca59c20235a254afc76
#
_cell.length_a   1.000
_cell.length_b   1.000
_cell.length_c   1.000
_cell.angle_alpha   90.00
_cell.angle_beta   90.00
_cell.angle_gamma   90.00
#
_symmetry.space_group_name_H-M   'P 1'
#
loop_
_entity.id
_entity.type
_entity.pdbx_description
1 polymer ?
#
loop_
_entity_poly.entity_id
_entity_poly.type
_entity_poly.pdbx_seq_one_letter_code
_entity_poly.pdbx_strand_id
1 'polypeptide(L)'
;MANIGQFKVGTEWKKLDEVTGVTFEADSSYTIQNKEYQALLVCEGAEAPTDRNVGFILQTGEAFGYTAKSGEYLWVRAYQNVAQFNIAEGI
;
A
#
# COMPACT_ATOMS: atom_id res chain seq x y z
N MET A 1 10.75 -13.29 8.03
CA MET A 1 10.16 -12.09 7.37
C MET A 1 10.44 -10.87 8.24
N ALA A 2 11.17 -9.90 7.71
CA ALA A 2 11.52 -8.70 8.48
C ALA A 2 10.40 -7.68 8.36
N ASN A 3 10.04 -7.07 9.49
CA ASN A 3 9.07 -6.00 9.50
C ASN A 3 9.73 -4.69 9.06
N ILE A 4 9.11 -3.96 8.15
CA ILE A 4 9.61 -2.67 7.70
C ILE A 4 9.08 -1.55 8.59
N GLY A 5 7.80 -1.59 8.92
CA GLY A 5 7.21 -0.60 9.82
C GLY A 5 5.75 -0.34 9.57
N GLN A 6 5.20 0.59 10.37
CA GLN A 6 3.83 1.04 10.25
C GLN A 6 3.80 2.46 9.70
N PHE A 7 2.82 2.70 8.83
CA PHE A 7 2.70 3.97 8.11
C PHE A 7 1.24 4.39 8.03
N LYS A 8 1.02 5.67 7.75
CA LYS A 8 -0.32 6.24 7.61
C LYS A 8 -0.45 6.91 6.25
N VAL A 9 -1.64 6.87 5.69
CA VAL A 9 -1.95 7.55 4.44
C VAL A 9 -3.32 8.19 4.53
N GLY A 10 -3.47 9.35 3.89
CA GLY A 10 -4.75 10.04 3.79
C GLY A 10 -5.57 9.54 2.61
N THR A 11 -6.55 10.34 2.20
CA THR A 11 -7.52 9.93 1.18
C THR A 11 -7.06 10.15 -0.26
N GLU A 12 -5.94 10.81 -0.48
CA GLU A 12 -5.39 11.00 -1.81
C GLU A 12 -4.49 9.82 -2.18
N TRP A 13 -4.55 9.40 -3.44
CA TRP A 13 -3.64 8.37 -3.93
C TRP A 13 -2.20 8.83 -3.81
N LYS A 14 -1.36 8.01 -3.15
CA LYS A 14 0.06 8.25 -2.99
C LYS A 14 0.83 6.98 -3.32
N LYS A 15 2.02 7.14 -3.85
CA LYS A 15 2.92 5.98 -4.04
C LYS A 15 3.35 5.47 -2.67
N LEU A 16 3.41 4.15 -2.54
CA LEU A 16 3.85 3.52 -1.31
C LEU A 16 5.24 4.00 -0.88
N ASP A 17 6.17 4.12 -1.82
CA ASP A 17 7.51 4.61 -1.55
C ASP A 17 7.54 6.07 -1.09
N GLU A 18 6.64 6.92 -1.58
CA GLU A 18 6.51 8.30 -1.08
C GLU A 18 6.01 8.33 0.37
N VAL A 19 5.00 7.52 0.67
CA VAL A 19 4.40 7.49 2.00
C VAL A 19 5.38 6.98 3.04
N THR A 20 6.20 6.00 2.66
CA THR A 20 7.06 5.29 3.60
C THR A 20 8.50 5.79 3.61
N GLY A 21 8.94 6.42 2.52
CA GLY A 21 10.35 6.77 2.34
C GLY A 21 11.25 5.56 2.08
N VAL A 22 10.66 4.41 1.83
CA VAL A 22 11.38 3.16 1.60
C VAL A 22 11.46 2.89 0.11
N THR A 23 12.60 2.37 -0.35
CA THR A 23 12.75 1.91 -1.72
C THR A 23 12.31 0.45 -1.81
N PHE A 24 11.36 0.17 -2.69
CA PHE A 24 10.89 -1.20 -2.93
C PHE A 24 11.60 -1.73 -4.16
N GLU A 25 12.50 -2.68 -3.95
CA GLU A 25 13.34 -3.20 -5.03
C GLU A 25 12.53 -4.09 -5.98
N ALA A 26 12.80 -3.93 -7.28
CA ALA A 26 12.14 -4.74 -8.31
C ALA A 26 12.33 -6.23 -8.02
N ASP A 27 11.27 -6.99 -8.24
CA ASP A 27 11.20 -8.43 -8.05
C ASP A 27 11.21 -8.90 -6.60
N SER A 28 11.30 -7.97 -5.64
CA SER A 28 11.15 -8.30 -4.22
C SER A 28 9.68 -8.24 -3.83
N SER A 29 9.30 -9.08 -2.89
CA SER A 29 7.91 -9.20 -2.43
C SER A 29 7.74 -8.65 -1.04
N TYR A 30 6.55 -8.11 -0.79
CA TYR A 30 6.19 -7.47 0.47
C TYR A 30 4.76 -7.80 0.83
N THR A 31 4.43 -7.76 2.11
CA THR A 31 3.05 -7.90 2.58
C THR A 31 2.62 -6.60 3.23
N ILE A 32 1.51 -6.05 2.76
CA ILE A 32 0.90 -4.84 3.32
C ILE A 32 -0.37 -5.27 4.04
N GLN A 33 -0.51 -4.92 5.32
CA GLN A 33 -1.68 -5.27 6.11
C GLN A 33 -2.31 -4.03 6.70
N ASN A 34 -3.63 -3.93 6.54
CA ASN A 34 -4.41 -2.88 7.19
C ASN A 34 -4.52 -3.17 8.68
N LYS A 35 -4.14 -2.21 9.52
CA LYS A 35 -4.11 -2.39 10.97
C LYS A 35 -5.18 -1.60 11.71
N GLU A 36 -5.96 -0.79 10.99
CA GLU A 36 -6.91 0.14 11.61
C GLU A 36 -8.32 -0.07 11.09
N TYR A 37 -9.27 0.70 11.65
CA TYR A 37 -10.67 0.64 11.25
C TYR A 37 -10.90 1.09 9.82
N GLN A 38 -10.19 2.13 9.40
CA GLN A 38 -10.41 2.68 8.07
C GLN A 38 -9.87 1.74 7.02
N ALA A 39 -10.67 1.46 6.02
CA ALA A 39 -10.25 0.62 4.92
C ALA A 39 -9.12 1.28 4.15
N LEU A 40 -8.21 0.46 3.65
CA LEU A 40 -7.09 0.88 2.83
C LEU A 40 -7.33 0.39 1.41
N LEU A 41 -7.19 1.28 0.42
CA LEU A 41 -7.24 0.87 -0.97
C LEU A 41 -5.83 0.81 -1.53
N VAL A 42 -5.58 -0.23 -2.33
CA VAL A 42 -4.29 -0.45 -2.99
C VAL A 42 -4.51 -0.71 -4.48
N CYS A 43 -3.64 -0.17 -5.30
CA CYS A 43 -3.72 -0.33 -6.75
C CYS A 43 -2.32 -0.27 -7.36
N GLU A 44 -1.99 -1.21 -8.23
CA GLU A 44 -0.70 -1.23 -8.91
C GLU A 44 -0.80 -0.51 -10.25
N GLY A 45 0.23 0.23 -10.61
CA GLY A 45 0.31 0.89 -11.90
C GLY A 45 1.43 1.89 -11.98
N ALA A 46 1.76 2.30 -13.19
CA ALA A 46 2.81 3.28 -13.45
C ALA A 46 2.36 4.70 -13.07
N GLU A 47 1.06 4.97 -13.14
CA GLU A 47 0.49 6.29 -12.88
C GLU A 47 -0.62 6.20 -11.84
N ALA A 48 -0.89 7.31 -11.18
CA ALA A 48 -1.95 7.38 -10.18
C ALA A 48 -3.29 7.00 -10.81
N PRO A 49 -4.11 6.20 -10.10
CA PRO A 49 -5.46 5.91 -10.57
C PRO A 49 -6.27 7.19 -10.74
N THR A 50 -7.09 7.24 -11.78
CA THR A 50 -7.98 8.37 -12.02
C THR A 50 -9.30 8.22 -11.26
N ASP A 51 -9.66 6.99 -10.93
CA ASP A 51 -10.86 6.67 -10.17
C ASP A 51 -10.46 6.45 -8.71
N ARG A 52 -11.22 6.99 -7.78
CA ARG A 52 -10.94 6.87 -6.35
C ARG A 52 -11.22 5.46 -5.82
N ASN A 53 -12.01 4.67 -6.53
CA ASN A 53 -12.49 3.37 -6.05
C ASN A 53 -11.92 2.17 -6.78
N VAL A 54 -10.88 2.36 -7.59
CA VAL A 54 -10.24 1.22 -8.27
C VAL A 54 -9.28 0.50 -7.31
N GLY A 55 -8.93 -0.73 -7.68
CA GLY A 55 -7.98 -1.54 -6.93
C GLY A 55 -8.66 -2.43 -5.92
N PHE A 56 -7.91 -2.85 -4.94
CA PHE A 56 -8.39 -3.74 -3.89
C PHE A 56 -8.60 -2.97 -2.61
N ILE A 57 -9.69 -3.31 -1.91
CA ILE A 57 -9.97 -2.73 -0.60
C ILE A 57 -9.56 -3.73 0.47
N LEU A 58 -8.82 -3.24 1.46
CA LEU A 58 -8.37 -4.04 2.59
C LEU A 58 -9.09 -3.56 3.83
N GLN A 59 -9.91 -4.43 4.40
CA GLN A 59 -10.55 -4.17 5.70
C GLN A 59 -9.55 -4.43 6.81
N THR A 60 -9.92 -4.10 8.04
CA THR A 60 -9.07 -4.32 9.21
C THR A 60 -8.56 -5.77 9.25
N GLY A 61 -7.25 -5.92 9.31
CA GLY A 61 -6.59 -7.22 9.40
C GLY A 61 -6.33 -7.89 8.06
N GLU A 62 -6.89 -7.40 6.98
CA GLU A 62 -6.64 -7.98 5.67
C GLU A 62 -5.28 -7.57 5.12
N ALA A 63 -4.68 -8.45 4.33
CA ALA A 63 -3.34 -8.25 3.81
C ALA A 63 -3.32 -8.37 2.29
N PHE A 64 -2.35 -7.68 1.67
CA PHE A 64 -2.13 -7.68 0.24
C PHE A 64 -0.68 -8.03 -0.03
N GLY A 65 -0.45 -9.04 -0.87
CA GLY A 65 0.89 -9.40 -1.34
C GLY A 65 1.28 -8.55 -2.53
N TYR A 66 2.40 -7.84 -2.41
CA TYR A 66 2.89 -6.95 -3.45
C TYR A 66 4.28 -7.38 -3.88
N THR A 67 4.45 -7.63 -5.18
CA THR A 67 5.77 -7.85 -5.78
C THR A 67 6.12 -6.62 -6.59
N ALA A 68 7.17 -5.92 -6.20
CA ALA A 68 7.57 -4.69 -6.85
C ALA A 68 8.08 -4.97 -8.27
N LYS A 69 7.77 -4.06 -9.19
CA LYS A 69 8.20 -4.16 -10.58
C LYS A 69 8.79 -2.84 -11.02
N SER A 70 9.79 -2.93 -11.89
CA SER A 70 10.40 -1.74 -12.47
C SER A 70 9.36 -0.97 -13.29
N GLY A 71 9.27 0.34 -13.06
CA GLY A 71 8.34 1.21 -13.79
C GLY A 71 6.91 1.19 -13.29
N GLU A 72 6.60 0.40 -12.27
CA GLU A 72 5.29 0.38 -11.65
C GLU A 72 5.40 0.65 -10.17
N TYR A 73 4.32 1.15 -9.59
CA TYR A 73 4.27 1.51 -8.17
C TYR A 73 3.02 0.91 -7.55
N LEU A 74 3.05 0.75 -6.25
CA LEU A 74 1.84 0.47 -5.50
C LEU A 74 1.29 1.81 -5.00
N TRP A 75 0.07 2.11 -5.40
CA TRP A 75 -0.63 3.32 -4.97
C TRP A 75 -1.55 2.95 -3.82
N VAL A 76 -1.55 3.78 -2.79
CA VAL A 76 -2.36 3.53 -1.59
C VAL A 76 -3.14 4.78 -1.23
N ARG A 77 -4.30 4.58 -0.64
CA ARG A 77 -5.06 5.66 -0.03
C ARG A 77 -6.01 5.12 1.03
N ALA A 78 -6.39 5.96 1.98
CA ALA A 78 -7.44 5.62 2.92
C ALA A 78 -8.79 5.74 2.21
N TYR A 79 -9.71 4.85 2.53
CA TYR A 79 -11.08 4.98 2.05
C TYR A 79 -11.71 6.27 2.57
N GLN A 80 -11.52 6.53 3.87
CA GLN A 80 -11.94 7.76 4.54
C GLN A 80 -10.88 8.15 5.57
N ASN A 81 -10.74 9.42 5.85
CA ASN A 81 -9.84 9.96 6.88
C ASN A 81 -8.38 9.51 6.70
N VAL A 82 -7.89 8.65 7.59
CA VAL A 82 -6.52 8.15 7.58
C VAL A 82 -6.55 6.64 7.81
N ALA A 83 -5.82 5.90 6.99
CA ALA A 83 -5.63 4.48 7.19
C ALA A 83 -4.21 4.22 7.69
N GLN A 84 -4.07 3.23 8.55
CA GLN A 84 -2.78 2.82 9.07
C GLN A 84 -2.51 1.40 8.64
N PHE A 85 -1.30 1.15 8.16
CA PHE A 85 -0.94 -0.16 7.64
C PHE A 85 0.48 -0.52 8.03
N ASN A 86 0.75 -1.82 8.03
CA ASN A 86 2.06 -2.38 8.30
C ASN A 86 2.64 -3.00 7.04
N ILE A 87 3.94 -2.87 6.85
CA ILE A 87 4.64 -3.51 5.73
C ILE A 87 5.71 -4.43 6.29
N ALA A 88 5.77 -5.65 5.74
CA ALA A 88 6.83 -6.59 6.04
C ALA A 88 7.42 -7.12 4.74
N GLU A 89 8.68 -7.56 4.76
CA GLU A 89 9.30 -8.22 3.62
C GLU A 89 8.72 -9.63 3.46
N GLY A 90 8.57 -10.02 2.20
CA GLY A 90 8.06 -11.35 1.87
C GLY A 90 6.53 -11.40 1.81
N ILE A 91 6.05 -12.52 1.39
CA ILE A 91 4.62 -12.79 1.27
C ILE A 91 4.27 -14.05 2.06
#